data_dc975a18bcd9b6bac52064dba07c469a
#
_entry.id   dc975a18bcd9b6bac52064dba07c469a
#
_cell.length_a   1.000
_cell.length_b   1.000
_cell.length_c   1.000
_cell.angle_alpha   90.00
_cell.angle_beta   90.00
_cell.angle_gamma   90.00
#
_symmetry.space_group_name_H-M   'P 1'
#
loop_
_entity.id
_entity.type
_entity.pdbx_description
1 polymer ?
#
loop_
_entity_poly.entity_id
_entity_poly.type
_entity_poly.pdbx_seq_one_letter_code
_entity_poly.pdbx_strand_id
1 'polypeptide(L)'
;MSQRVYNFGAGPAMLPTEVLEEVQQEMLDYQGHGASIIEISHRAPPFLEILEETEELFRRLSGLGSSHALFFMHGGAQMQFSAVPLNLIARKERQTAVYLITGKWGVLAEKEARKFGTTEIAVDGKSFDYRKIPPWQGTLD
;
A
#
# COMPACT_ATOMS: atom_id res chain seq x y z
N MET A 1 10.76 -19.89 26.72
CA MET A 1 10.36 -18.97 25.65
C MET A 1 9.13 -19.54 24.98
N SER A 2 8.03 -18.80 24.86
CA SER A 2 6.86 -19.26 24.12
C SER A 2 7.23 -19.37 22.64
N GLN A 3 6.92 -20.53 22.04
CA GLN A 3 7.16 -20.73 20.61
C GLN A 3 6.21 -19.80 19.82
N ARG A 4 6.77 -18.87 19.05
CA ARG A 4 5.97 -18.00 18.18
C ARG A 4 5.37 -18.80 17.02
N VAL A 5 4.10 -18.56 16.73
CA VAL A 5 3.42 -19.17 15.58
C VAL A 5 3.72 -18.40 14.31
N TYR A 6 3.81 -19.11 13.20
CA TYR A 6 3.94 -18.49 11.88
C TYR A 6 2.57 -17.94 11.44
N ASN A 7 2.48 -16.64 11.26
CA ASN A 7 1.29 -15.96 10.76
C ASN A 7 1.52 -15.48 9.33
N PHE A 8 0.92 -16.14 8.35
CA PHE A 8 0.99 -15.83 6.93
C PHE A 8 -0.20 -14.97 6.45
N GLY A 9 -0.87 -14.27 7.35
CA GLY A 9 -1.93 -13.32 7.00
C GLY A 9 -1.43 -12.22 6.07
N ALA A 10 -2.33 -11.63 5.28
CA ALA A 10 -2.00 -10.51 4.40
C ALA A 10 -1.75 -9.19 5.17
N GLY A 11 -2.17 -9.13 6.42
CA GLY A 11 -2.02 -8.05 7.40
C GLY A 11 -3.19 -8.06 8.40
N PRO A 12 -2.88 -8.04 9.70
CA PRO A 12 -1.55 -8.17 10.32
C PRO A 12 -0.86 -9.51 10.03
N ALA A 13 0.46 -9.48 9.92
CA ALA A 13 1.28 -10.65 9.64
C ALA A 13 2.41 -10.79 10.68
N MET A 14 3.18 -11.87 10.59
CA MET A 14 4.35 -12.05 11.43
C MET A 14 5.45 -11.05 11.05
N LEU A 15 6.01 -10.40 12.06
CA LEU A 15 7.24 -9.61 11.94
C LEU A 15 8.44 -10.46 12.37
N PRO A 16 9.65 -10.20 11.87
CA PRO A 16 10.88 -10.80 12.41
C PRO A 16 11.00 -10.57 13.91
N THR A 17 11.54 -11.56 14.62
CA THR A 17 11.67 -11.48 16.08
C THR A 17 12.60 -10.37 16.48
N GLU A 18 13.68 -10.23 15.76
CA GLU A 18 14.74 -9.22 15.96
C GLU A 18 14.15 -7.80 15.91
N VAL A 19 13.26 -7.52 14.96
CA VAL A 19 12.56 -6.23 14.84
C VAL A 19 11.68 -5.95 16.06
N LEU A 20 10.97 -6.97 16.57
CA LEU A 20 10.12 -6.80 17.76
C LEU A 20 10.94 -6.61 19.04
N GLU A 21 12.09 -7.27 19.14
CA GLU A 21 13.02 -7.09 20.26
C GLU A 21 13.64 -5.69 20.27
N GLU A 22 14.02 -5.18 19.12
CA GLU A 22 14.50 -3.80 18.95
C GLU A 22 13.41 -2.78 19.34
N VAL A 23 12.21 -2.91 18.80
CA VAL A 23 11.06 -2.06 19.19
C VAL A 23 10.77 -2.12 20.69
N GLN A 24 10.88 -3.31 21.31
CA GLN A 24 10.67 -3.48 22.73
C GLN A 24 11.73 -2.71 23.56
N GLN A 25 12.99 -2.74 23.13
CA GLN A 25 14.09 -2.05 23.82
C GLN A 25 13.92 -0.53 23.76
N GLU A 26 13.48 -0.01 22.62
CA GLU A 26 13.32 1.42 22.35
C GLU A 26 11.96 1.99 22.73
N MET A 27 11.03 1.14 23.19
CA MET A 27 9.63 1.55 23.43
C MET A 27 9.48 2.61 24.52
N LEU A 28 10.33 2.63 25.54
CA LEU A 28 10.27 3.62 26.63
C LEU A 28 11.23 4.79 26.43
N ASP A 29 12.32 4.55 25.75
CA ASP A 29 13.35 5.57 25.51
C ASP A 29 14.05 5.30 24.19
N TYR A 30 13.67 6.04 23.16
CA TYR A 30 14.29 5.94 21.86
C TYR A 30 15.67 6.60 21.88
N GLN A 31 16.73 5.79 21.84
CA GLN A 31 18.13 6.21 21.72
C GLN A 31 18.57 7.26 22.76
N GLY A 32 18.06 7.21 23.98
CA GLY A 32 18.44 8.14 25.05
C GLY A 32 17.76 9.52 24.98
N HIS A 33 16.71 9.66 24.18
CA HIS A 33 15.94 10.91 24.09
C HIS A 33 15.00 11.14 25.28
N GLY A 34 14.87 10.16 26.19
CA GLY A 34 13.96 10.23 27.34
C GLY A 34 12.47 10.14 26.99
N ALA A 35 12.16 9.71 25.76
CA ALA A 35 10.81 9.53 25.24
C ALA A 35 10.76 8.39 24.22
N SER A 36 9.62 7.73 24.12
CA SER A 36 9.35 6.75 23.06
C SER A 36 9.27 7.43 21.69
N ILE A 37 9.67 6.72 20.64
CA ILE A 37 9.49 7.22 19.27
C ILE A 37 8.00 7.53 18.94
N ILE A 38 7.05 6.84 19.55
CA ILE A 38 5.61 7.11 19.37
C ILE A 38 5.13 8.38 20.08
N GLU A 39 5.94 8.97 20.98
CA GLU A 39 5.70 10.23 21.68
C GLU A 39 6.43 11.41 21.03
N ILE A 40 7.42 11.13 20.17
CA ILE A 40 8.20 12.13 19.46
C ILE A 40 7.40 12.68 18.26
N SER A 41 7.41 14.00 18.10
CA SER A 41 6.76 14.65 16.96
C SER A 41 7.33 14.18 15.63
N HIS A 42 6.48 13.91 14.63
CA HIS A 42 6.87 13.60 13.26
C HIS A 42 7.67 14.72 12.55
N ARG A 43 7.82 15.89 13.19
CA ARG A 43 8.63 17.03 12.71
C ARG A 43 9.96 17.15 13.45
N ALA A 44 10.20 16.34 14.47
CA ALA A 44 11.43 16.36 15.24
C ALA A 44 12.55 15.59 14.51
N PRO A 45 13.81 16.03 14.68
CA PRO A 45 14.95 15.40 14.01
C PRO A 45 15.00 13.86 14.14
N PRO A 46 14.81 13.25 15.32
CA PRO A 46 14.88 11.78 15.44
C PRO A 46 13.86 11.04 14.56
N PHE A 47 12.67 11.61 14.39
CA PHE A 47 11.66 11.01 13.51
C PHE A 47 12.01 11.22 12.03
N LEU A 48 12.54 12.39 11.68
CA LEU A 48 12.93 12.69 10.30
C LEU A 48 14.10 11.79 9.84
N GLU A 49 15.05 11.51 10.71
CA GLU A 49 16.14 10.57 10.44
C GLU A 49 15.63 9.17 10.14
N ILE A 50 14.67 8.65 10.93
CA ILE A 50 14.03 7.36 10.66
C ILE A 50 13.29 7.38 9.30
N LEU A 51 12.61 8.47 9.01
CA LEU A 51 11.86 8.60 7.76
C LEU A 51 12.78 8.60 6.54
N GLU A 52 13.89 9.35 6.60
CA GLU A 52 14.90 9.40 5.54
C GLU A 52 15.54 8.03 5.32
N GLU A 53 16.00 7.38 6.39
CA GLU A 53 16.57 6.04 6.31
C GLU A 53 15.55 5.03 5.75
N THR A 54 14.31 5.10 6.18
CA THR A 54 13.24 4.22 5.68
C THR A 54 13.01 4.42 4.18
N GLU A 55 13.03 5.66 3.70
CA GLU A 55 12.89 5.96 2.28
C GLU A 55 14.08 5.42 1.47
N GLU A 56 15.31 5.62 1.95
CA GLU A 56 16.51 5.11 1.30
C GLU A 56 16.52 3.58 1.23
N LEU A 57 16.20 2.91 2.34
CA LEU A 57 16.11 1.45 2.40
C LEU A 57 15.05 0.92 1.45
N PHE A 58 13.88 1.54 1.41
CA PHE A 58 12.80 1.15 0.51
C PHE A 58 13.22 1.30 -0.96
N ARG A 59 13.83 2.42 -1.33
CA ARG A 59 14.34 2.66 -2.68
C ARG A 59 15.37 1.63 -3.09
N ARG A 60 16.32 1.33 -2.19
CA ARG A 60 17.38 0.33 -2.43
C ARG A 60 16.81 -1.06 -2.63
N LEU A 61 15.88 -1.50 -1.78
CA LEU A 61 15.26 -2.82 -1.85
C LEU A 61 14.34 -2.98 -3.06
N SER A 62 13.66 -1.91 -3.47
CA SER A 62 12.72 -1.93 -4.60
C SER A 62 13.36 -1.59 -5.94
N GLY A 63 14.64 -1.19 -5.96
CA GLY A 63 15.33 -0.75 -7.18
C GLY A 63 14.76 0.56 -7.76
N LEU A 64 14.09 1.40 -6.94
CA LEU A 64 13.48 2.65 -7.38
C LEU A 64 14.50 3.78 -7.47
N GLY A 65 14.65 4.34 -8.67
CA GLY A 65 15.47 5.51 -8.92
C GLY A 65 14.77 6.83 -8.58
N SER A 66 15.50 7.94 -8.79
CA SER A 66 15.02 9.31 -8.52
C SER A 66 13.84 9.77 -9.39
N SER A 67 13.50 9.01 -10.44
CA SER A 67 12.33 9.29 -11.30
C SER A 67 10.98 9.00 -10.62
N HIS A 68 11.00 8.35 -9.44
CA HIS A 68 9.81 8.01 -8.68
C HIS A 68 9.76 8.79 -7.37
N ALA A 69 8.60 9.37 -7.05
CA ALA A 69 8.32 9.88 -5.72
C ALA A 69 7.81 8.74 -4.83
N LEU A 70 8.26 8.72 -3.57
CA LEU A 70 7.80 7.78 -2.54
C LEU A 70 6.96 8.52 -1.51
N PHE A 71 5.81 7.98 -1.18
CA PHE A 71 4.91 8.56 -0.17
C PHE A 71 4.49 7.50 0.84
N PHE A 72 4.66 7.80 2.12
CA PHE A 72 4.06 7.04 3.21
C PHE A 72 2.69 7.63 3.55
N MET A 73 1.62 6.90 3.22
CA MET A 73 0.25 7.38 3.35
C MET A 73 -0.56 6.47 4.29
N HIS A 74 -1.42 7.09 5.11
CA HIS A 74 -2.40 6.35 5.90
C HIS A 74 -3.59 5.89 5.05
N GLY A 75 -4.48 5.06 5.63
CA GLY A 75 -5.69 4.55 4.96
C GLY A 75 -5.50 3.23 4.23
N GLY A 76 -4.28 2.68 4.21
CA GLY A 76 -3.95 1.40 3.59
C GLY A 76 -4.23 1.36 2.08
N ALA A 77 -4.11 0.18 1.48
CA ALA A 77 -4.38 -0.02 0.06
C ALA A 77 -5.84 0.27 -0.33
N GLN A 78 -6.77 0.13 0.61
CA GLN A 78 -8.19 0.38 0.33
C GLN A 78 -8.47 1.86 0.02
N MET A 79 -7.80 2.80 0.70
CA MET A 79 -7.94 4.22 0.39
C MET A 79 -7.42 4.56 -1.01
N GLN A 80 -6.46 3.79 -1.54
CA GLN A 80 -5.94 3.98 -2.89
C GLN A 80 -6.99 3.68 -3.97
N PHE A 81 -8.02 2.89 -3.66
CA PHE A 81 -9.15 2.68 -4.57
C PHE A 81 -9.93 3.98 -4.86
N SER A 82 -9.89 4.93 -3.95
CA SER A 82 -10.42 6.29 -4.16
C SER A 82 -9.35 7.25 -4.68
N ALA A 83 -8.16 7.24 -4.08
CA ALA A 83 -7.10 8.20 -4.38
C ALA A 83 -6.62 8.11 -5.84
N VAL A 84 -6.44 6.90 -6.37
CA VAL A 84 -6.00 6.69 -7.75
C VAL A 84 -7.02 7.23 -8.76
N PRO A 85 -8.29 6.81 -8.75
CA PRO A 85 -9.28 7.33 -9.68
C PRO A 85 -9.54 8.84 -9.52
N LEU A 86 -9.58 9.36 -8.29
CA LEU A 86 -9.72 10.78 -8.02
C LEU A 86 -8.63 11.62 -8.72
N ASN A 87 -7.40 11.13 -8.74
CA ASN A 87 -6.27 11.85 -9.33
C ASN A 87 -6.10 11.61 -10.84
N LEU A 88 -6.54 10.49 -11.36
CA LEU A 88 -6.26 10.08 -12.74
C LEU A 88 -7.47 10.17 -13.68
N ILE A 89 -8.65 9.73 -13.25
CA ILE A 89 -9.84 9.74 -14.13
C ILE A 89 -10.21 11.15 -14.53
N ALA A 90 -10.26 12.09 -13.58
CA ALA A 90 -10.65 13.47 -13.83
C ALA A 90 -9.70 14.25 -14.77
N ARG A 91 -8.50 13.72 -15.04
CA ARG A 91 -7.50 14.33 -15.94
C ARG A 91 -7.66 13.94 -17.40
N LYS A 92 -8.54 12.99 -17.69
CA LYS A 92 -8.81 12.53 -19.07
C LYS A 92 -10.10 13.14 -19.58
N GLU A 93 -10.11 13.53 -20.84
CA GLU A 93 -11.33 14.07 -21.49
C GLU A 93 -12.49 13.08 -21.42
N ARG A 94 -12.22 11.80 -21.65
CA ARG A 94 -13.23 10.75 -21.61
C ARG A 94 -13.65 10.35 -20.19
N GLN A 95 -12.89 10.71 -19.16
CA GLN A 95 -13.14 10.38 -17.75
C GLN A 95 -13.53 8.90 -17.52
N THR A 96 -12.86 8.01 -18.23
CA THR A 96 -13.13 6.56 -18.19
C THR A 96 -11.90 5.81 -17.70
N ALA A 97 -12.11 4.81 -16.83
CA ALA A 97 -11.08 3.87 -16.40
C ALA A 97 -11.48 2.44 -16.78
N VAL A 98 -10.51 1.68 -17.26
CA VAL A 98 -10.69 0.27 -17.63
C VAL A 98 -10.20 -0.63 -16.51
N TYR A 99 -11.02 -1.61 -16.12
CA TYR A 99 -10.74 -2.53 -15.01
C TYR A 99 -10.61 -3.97 -15.47
N LEU A 100 -9.61 -4.65 -14.94
CA LEU A 100 -9.41 -6.08 -15.05
C LEU A 100 -9.81 -6.71 -13.70
N ILE A 101 -10.98 -7.31 -13.63
CA ILE A 101 -11.52 -7.89 -12.41
C ILE A 101 -11.04 -9.34 -12.27
N THR A 102 -10.02 -9.54 -11.46
CA THR A 102 -9.39 -10.83 -11.21
C THR A 102 -9.66 -11.40 -9.82
N GLY A 103 -10.45 -10.69 -9.01
CA GLY A 103 -10.79 -11.10 -7.65
C GLY A 103 -11.60 -10.06 -6.90
N LYS A 104 -11.90 -10.37 -5.63
CA LYS A 104 -12.71 -9.51 -4.74
C LYS A 104 -12.22 -8.07 -4.67
N TRP A 105 -10.91 -7.87 -4.57
CA TRP A 105 -10.33 -6.53 -4.44
C TRP A 105 -10.48 -5.71 -5.72
N GLY A 106 -10.40 -6.35 -6.90
CA GLY A 106 -10.69 -5.70 -8.18
C GLY A 106 -12.14 -5.21 -8.26
N VAL A 107 -13.09 -6.03 -7.79
CA VAL A 107 -14.52 -5.63 -7.70
C VAL A 107 -14.70 -4.41 -6.81
N LEU A 108 -14.04 -4.37 -5.63
CA LEU A 108 -14.14 -3.24 -4.71
C LEU A 108 -13.49 -1.98 -5.27
N ALA A 109 -12.34 -2.13 -5.93
CA ALA A 109 -11.63 -1.01 -6.55
C ALA A 109 -12.46 -0.37 -7.67
N GLU A 110 -13.05 -1.19 -8.55
CA GLU A 110 -13.90 -0.71 -9.63
C GLU A 110 -15.17 -0.02 -9.10
N LYS A 111 -15.81 -0.62 -8.09
CA LYS A 111 -16.98 -0.01 -7.43
C LYS A 111 -16.67 1.35 -6.82
N GLU A 112 -15.49 1.50 -6.23
CA GLU A 112 -15.06 2.77 -5.65
C GLU A 112 -14.79 3.81 -6.73
N ALA A 113 -14.15 3.41 -7.83
CA ALA A 113 -13.82 4.29 -8.96
C ALA A 113 -15.04 4.90 -9.66
N ARG A 114 -16.18 4.22 -9.67
CA ARG A 114 -17.46 4.76 -10.21
C ARG A 114 -17.89 6.08 -9.56
N LYS A 115 -17.38 6.41 -8.39
CA LYS A 115 -17.67 7.68 -7.74
C LYS A 115 -16.97 8.88 -8.42
N PHE A 116 -15.94 8.61 -9.22
CA PHE A 116 -15.06 9.62 -9.81
C PHE A 116 -15.15 9.70 -11.33
N GLY A 117 -15.83 8.75 -11.97
CA GLY A 117 -16.00 8.72 -13.42
C GLY A 117 -16.62 7.42 -13.93
N THR A 118 -16.58 7.24 -15.23
CA THR A 118 -17.07 6.01 -15.87
C THR A 118 -16.06 4.87 -15.71
N THR A 119 -16.55 3.67 -15.49
CA THR A 119 -15.70 2.47 -15.47
C THR A 119 -16.16 1.47 -16.55
N GLU A 120 -15.20 0.85 -17.20
CA GLU A 120 -15.40 -0.24 -18.15
C GLU A 120 -14.69 -1.50 -17.61
N ILE A 121 -15.38 -2.63 -17.62
CA ILE A 121 -14.81 -3.91 -17.21
C ILE A 121 -14.35 -4.65 -18.46
N ALA A 122 -13.04 -4.68 -18.70
CA ALA A 122 -12.44 -5.36 -19.84
C ALA A 122 -12.30 -6.86 -19.61
N VAL A 123 -12.08 -7.28 -18.37
CA VAL A 123 -11.96 -8.69 -17.97
C VAL A 123 -12.73 -8.91 -16.67
N ASP A 124 -13.62 -9.91 -16.66
CA ASP A 124 -14.30 -10.36 -15.43
C ASP A 124 -14.04 -11.86 -15.22
N GLY A 125 -13.26 -12.17 -14.18
CA GLY A 125 -12.92 -13.53 -13.78
C GLY A 125 -14.01 -14.26 -13.01
N LYS A 126 -15.17 -13.61 -12.73
CA LYS A 126 -16.25 -14.16 -11.91
C LYS A 126 -16.81 -15.48 -12.44
N SER A 127 -16.93 -15.62 -13.76
CA SER A 127 -17.41 -16.87 -14.40
C SER A 127 -16.46 -18.07 -14.20
N PHE A 128 -15.27 -17.83 -13.74
CA PHE A 128 -14.24 -18.84 -13.42
C PHE A 128 -13.92 -18.91 -11.92
N ASP A 129 -14.78 -18.37 -11.05
CA ASP A 129 -14.53 -18.26 -9.61
C ASP A 129 -13.18 -17.62 -9.30
N TYR A 130 -12.72 -16.71 -10.17
CA TYR A 130 -11.41 -16.01 -10.08
C TYR A 130 -10.19 -16.95 -10.07
N ARG A 131 -10.32 -18.17 -10.57
CA ARG A 131 -9.23 -19.16 -10.64
C ARG A 131 -8.32 -18.98 -11.85
N LYS A 132 -8.74 -18.18 -12.82
CA LYS A 132 -7.95 -17.80 -13.99
C LYS A 132 -8.31 -16.40 -14.45
N ILE A 133 -7.40 -15.76 -15.16
CA ILE A 133 -7.63 -14.48 -15.84
C ILE A 133 -8.12 -14.78 -17.24
N PRO A 134 -9.37 -14.41 -17.60
CA PRO A 134 -9.85 -14.53 -18.98
C PRO A 134 -8.99 -13.71 -19.94
N PRO A 135 -8.84 -14.12 -21.20
CA PRO A 135 -8.15 -13.31 -22.19
C PRO A 135 -8.88 -11.99 -22.40
N TRP A 136 -8.11 -10.90 -22.40
CA TRP A 136 -8.63 -9.60 -22.80
C TRP A 136 -8.49 -9.44 -24.32
N GLN A 137 -9.57 -9.02 -24.97
CA GLN A 137 -9.65 -8.82 -26.42
C GLN A 137 -9.81 -7.33 -26.80
N GLY A 138 -9.72 -6.43 -25.84
CA GLY A 138 -9.88 -5.00 -26.07
C GLY A 138 -8.58 -4.27 -26.42
N THR A 139 -8.73 -3.04 -26.93
CA THR A 139 -7.65 -2.05 -27.07
C THR A 139 -7.73 -1.04 -25.92
N LEU A 140 -6.59 -0.55 -25.44
CA LEU A 140 -6.53 0.63 -24.59
C LEU A 140 -6.34 1.83 -25.51
N ASP A 141 -7.35 2.70 -25.61
CA ASP A 141 -7.26 3.98 -26.29
C ASP A 141 -6.66 5.05 -25.37
#